data_4fa35de1a2cfccc87ff8d049c52a1eca
#
_entry.id   4fa35de1a2cfccc87ff8d049c52a1eca
#
_cell.length_a   1.000
_cell.length_b   1.000
_cell.length_c   1.000
_cell.angle_alpha   90.00
_cell.angle_beta   90.00
_cell.angle_gamma   90.00
#
_symmetry.space_group_name_H-M   'P 1'
#
loop_
_entity.id
_entity.type
_entity.pdbx_description
1 polymer ?
#
loop_
_entity_poly.entity_id
_entity_poly.type
_entity_poly.pdbx_seq_one_letter_code
_entity_poly.pdbx_strand_id
1 'polypeptide(L)'
;MMKKLYLLLLSLLMTFTLTGCNQQVEKASSKQSVTLSLEQTSSQDVDVYVDQDQIDTLKSQGAGTYELKLTKGNHELKVVQDGEETQKSFYVDSKETLHYQITNIENQLQIETDQVSFDENNVQDILNKIEEYSGQPYIEINHNTPTFKENEYTTKTYIQLNDLDEYGRTQKDQACLGPETLPTNKRESIGMVKPSGWKIQRYDDLISTKYLYNRCHQIGFALSGLNAEERNLMTGTRYFNVTGMLPFEEEVRDYIKNTNQTYGGK
;
A
#
# COMPACT_ATOMS: atom_id res chain seq x y z
N MET A 1 -44.54 -34.15 -55.93
CA MET A 1 -44.47 -34.16 -54.44
C MET A 1 -43.04 -34.22 -53.87
N MET A 2 -41.97 -34.28 -54.69
CA MET A 2 -40.61 -34.39 -54.16
C MET A 2 -39.80 -33.06 -54.04
N LYS A 3 -40.29 -31.94 -54.58
CA LYS A 3 -39.57 -30.67 -54.53
C LYS A 3 -39.78 -29.86 -53.22
N LYS A 4 -40.79 -30.22 -52.42
CA LYS A 4 -41.03 -29.53 -51.12
C LYS A 4 -40.29 -30.17 -49.94
N LEU A 5 -39.74 -31.35 -50.09
CA LEU A 5 -39.00 -32.04 -49.01
C LEU A 5 -37.52 -31.59 -48.97
N TYR A 6 -36.98 -31.14 -50.09
CA TYR A 6 -35.58 -30.66 -50.17
C TYR A 6 -35.37 -29.28 -49.56
N LEU A 7 -36.42 -28.43 -49.53
CA LEU A 7 -36.34 -27.09 -48.92
C LEU A 7 -36.40 -27.15 -47.39
N LEU A 8 -37.00 -28.19 -46.82
CA LEU A 8 -37.09 -28.35 -45.37
C LEU A 8 -35.79 -28.96 -44.77
N LEU A 9 -35.03 -29.67 -45.56
CA LEU A 9 -33.73 -30.23 -45.12
C LEU A 9 -32.61 -29.22 -45.22
N LEU A 10 -32.72 -28.20 -46.09
CA LEU A 10 -31.68 -27.11 -46.17
C LEU A 10 -31.87 -26.06 -45.09
N SER A 11 -33.07 -25.92 -44.51
CA SER A 11 -33.29 -24.95 -43.40
C SER A 11 -32.87 -25.48 -42.03
N LEU A 12 -32.64 -26.80 -41.92
CA LEU A 12 -32.22 -27.42 -40.66
C LEU A 12 -30.67 -27.56 -40.54
N LEU A 13 -29.94 -27.24 -41.62
CA LEU A 13 -28.47 -27.29 -41.61
C LEU A 13 -27.80 -25.95 -41.39
N MET A 14 -28.54 -24.85 -41.24
CA MET A 14 -27.99 -23.49 -41.05
C MET A 14 -28.17 -22.93 -39.62
N THR A 15 -28.56 -23.76 -38.65
CA THR A 15 -28.69 -23.32 -37.27
C THR A 15 -27.64 -23.92 -36.31
N PHE A 16 -26.58 -24.51 -36.84
CA PHE A 16 -25.43 -24.94 -36.05
C PHE A 16 -24.21 -24.11 -36.39
N THR A 17 -24.29 -22.79 -36.14
CA THR A 17 -23.10 -21.97 -36.09
C THR A 17 -23.13 -21.12 -34.85
N LEU A 18 -22.15 -21.39 -33.99
CA LEU A 18 -21.53 -20.46 -33.05
C LEU A 18 -22.40 -19.99 -31.87
N THR A 19 -22.74 -20.91 -30.98
CA THR A 19 -22.64 -20.57 -29.57
C THR A 19 -21.30 -21.09 -29.07
N GLY A 20 -20.23 -20.37 -29.39
CA GLY A 20 -19.03 -20.38 -28.59
C GLY A 20 -19.41 -19.80 -27.24
N CYS A 21 -19.79 -20.65 -26.29
CA CYS A 21 -19.71 -20.31 -24.89
C CYS A 21 -18.27 -19.98 -24.61
N ASN A 22 -17.98 -18.69 -24.60
CA ASN A 22 -16.83 -18.16 -23.89
C ASN A 22 -17.17 -18.35 -22.40
N GLN A 23 -17.06 -19.58 -21.89
CA GLN A 23 -16.89 -19.79 -20.47
C GLN A 23 -15.53 -19.17 -20.13
N GLN A 24 -15.56 -17.89 -19.79
CA GLN A 24 -14.56 -17.39 -18.86
C GLN A 24 -14.73 -18.30 -17.62
N VAL A 25 -13.80 -19.22 -17.49
CA VAL A 25 -13.57 -19.89 -16.22
C VAL A 25 -13.07 -18.78 -15.31
N GLU A 26 -14.00 -18.17 -14.57
CA GLU A 26 -13.64 -17.38 -13.40
C GLU A 26 -12.77 -18.33 -12.55
N LYS A 27 -11.49 -18.02 -12.52
CA LYS A 27 -10.55 -18.69 -11.63
C LYS A 27 -11.08 -18.36 -10.23
N ALA A 28 -11.72 -19.33 -9.58
CA ALA A 28 -12.21 -19.16 -8.23
C ALA A 28 -11.05 -18.61 -7.39
N SER A 29 -11.19 -17.37 -6.93
CA SER A 29 -10.19 -16.74 -6.10
C SER A 29 -10.02 -17.59 -4.85
N SER A 30 -8.81 -18.05 -4.59
CA SER A 30 -8.54 -18.87 -3.41
C SER A 30 -8.79 -18.02 -2.15
N LYS A 31 -9.61 -18.54 -1.23
CA LYS A 31 -9.84 -17.87 0.05
C LYS A 31 -8.57 -17.90 0.90
N GLN A 32 -8.23 -16.76 1.48
CA GLN A 32 -7.14 -16.57 2.41
C GLN A 32 -7.64 -16.70 3.85
N SER A 33 -6.76 -17.09 4.77
CA SER A 33 -7.03 -17.10 6.21
C SER A 33 -6.69 -15.74 6.77
N VAL A 34 -7.66 -15.05 7.34
CA VAL A 34 -7.49 -13.74 7.97
C VAL A 34 -7.89 -13.86 9.42
N THR A 35 -7.03 -13.40 10.31
CA THR A 35 -7.37 -13.27 11.73
C THR A 35 -7.82 -11.84 11.97
N LEU A 36 -9.06 -11.66 12.39
CA LEU A 36 -9.62 -10.36 12.76
C LEU A 36 -9.65 -10.27 14.29
N SER A 37 -8.88 -9.36 14.87
CA SER A 37 -8.86 -9.08 16.30
C SER A 37 -9.55 -7.75 16.56
N LEU A 38 -10.56 -7.75 17.40
CA LEU A 38 -11.39 -6.59 17.74
C LEU A 38 -11.34 -6.33 19.22
N GLU A 39 -11.20 -5.08 19.61
CA GLU A 39 -11.40 -4.58 20.96
C GLU A 39 -12.45 -3.48 20.95
N GLN A 40 -13.31 -3.43 21.93
CA GLN A 40 -14.25 -2.34 22.09
C GLN A 40 -14.18 -1.70 23.47
N THR A 41 -14.32 -0.38 23.52
CA THR A 41 -14.28 0.43 24.74
C THR A 41 -15.64 1.04 25.11
N SER A 42 -16.68 0.80 24.30
CA SER A 42 -18.01 1.32 24.58
C SER A 42 -18.68 0.60 25.75
N SER A 43 -19.69 1.23 26.33
CA SER A 43 -20.44 0.69 27.48
C SER A 43 -21.56 -0.27 27.08
N GLN A 44 -21.77 -0.54 25.81
CA GLN A 44 -22.83 -1.37 25.26
C GLN A 44 -22.30 -2.42 24.31
N ASP A 45 -23.08 -3.47 24.06
CA ASP A 45 -22.74 -4.51 23.08
C ASP A 45 -22.73 -3.95 21.66
N VAL A 46 -21.89 -4.51 20.80
CA VAL A 46 -21.71 -4.10 19.39
C VAL A 46 -21.90 -5.31 18.48
N ASP A 47 -22.80 -5.25 17.53
CA ASP A 47 -22.92 -6.24 16.47
C ASP A 47 -21.85 -6.02 15.40
N VAL A 48 -21.16 -7.09 15.03
CA VAL A 48 -20.01 -7.06 14.11
C VAL A 48 -20.33 -7.84 12.85
N TYR A 49 -20.09 -7.22 11.70
CA TYR A 49 -20.33 -7.80 10.37
C TYR A 49 -19.07 -7.71 9.51
N VAL A 50 -18.86 -8.73 8.70
CA VAL A 50 -17.87 -8.72 7.61
C VAL A 50 -18.58 -9.06 6.31
N ASP A 51 -18.48 -8.23 5.30
CA ASP A 51 -19.15 -8.37 3.99
C ASP A 51 -20.66 -8.63 4.12
N GLN A 52 -21.32 -7.94 5.06
CA GLN A 52 -22.75 -8.06 5.40
C GLN A 52 -23.13 -9.30 6.25
N ASP A 53 -22.22 -10.25 6.44
CA ASP A 53 -22.45 -11.40 7.31
C ASP A 53 -22.14 -11.01 8.77
N GLN A 54 -23.11 -11.20 9.66
CA GLN A 54 -22.85 -11.00 11.09
C GLN A 54 -21.94 -12.11 11.60
N ILE A 55 -20.77 -11.71 12.14
CA ILE A 55 -19.79 -12.66 12.68
C ILE A 55 -19.88 -12.83 14.19
N ASP A 56 -20.32 -11.78 14.91
CA ASP A 56 -20.48 -11.82 16.38
C ASP A 56 -21.28 -10.63 16.91
N THR A 57 -21.59 -10.70 18.20
CA THR A 57 -21.99 -9.56 19.04
C THR A 57 -20.96 -9.40 20.16
N LEU A 58 -20.07 -8.43 20.00
CA LEU A 58 -18.98 -8.15 20.94
C LEU A 58 -19.54 -7.47 22.20
N LYS A 59 -19.25 -8.07 23.36
CA LYS A 59 -19.75 -7.54 24.64
C LYS A 59 -19.10 -6.20 24.99
N SER A 60 -19.82 -5.41 25.76
CA SER A 60 -19.35 -4.10 26.25
C SER A 60 -17.96 -4.23 26.88
N GLN A 61 -17.03 -3.34 26.49
CA GLN A 61 -15.62 -3.37 26.91
C GLN A 61 -14.93 -4.72 26.67
N GLY A 62 -15.39 -5.46 25.65
CA GLY A 62 -14.92 -6.79 25.34
C GLY A 62 -13.94 -6.83 24.18
N ALA A 63 -13.34 -7.99 23.98
CA ALA A 63 -12.48 -8.28 22.86
C ALA A 63 -12.87 -9.61 22.22
N GLY A 64 -12.62 -9.75 20.91
CA GLY A 64 -12.86 -10.97 20.14
C GLY A 64 -11.79 -11.20 19.10
N THR A 65 -11.51 -12.46 18.78
CA THR A 65 -10.60 -12.85 17.71
C THR A 65 -11.28 -13.87 16.81
N TYR A 66 -11.31 -13.59 15.51
CA TYR A 66 -12.10 -14.34 14.53
C TYR A 66 -11.20 -14.82 13.40
N GLU A 67 -11.23 -16.11 13.10
CA GLU A 67 -10.54 -16.70 11.94
C GLU A 67 -11.51 -16.73 10.75
N LEU A 68 -11.27 -15.88 9.77
CA LEU A 68 -12.11 -15.72 8.59
C LEU A 68 -11.48 -16.35 7.35
N LYS A 69 -12.31 -16.76 6.40
CA LYS A 69 -11.89 -17.23 5.08
C LYS A 69 -12.40 -16.26 4.02
N LEU A 70 -11.57 -15.29 3.67
CA LEU A 70 -11.90 -14.23 2.74
C LEU A 70 -11.16 -14.40 1.41
N THR A 71 -11.73 -13.89 0.33
CA THR A 71 -11.07 -13.85 -0.98
C THR A 71 -10.01 -12.76 -0.98
N LYS A 72 -9.04 -12.82 -1.88
CA LYS A 72 -8.16 -11.67 -2.11
C LYS A 72 -9.00 -10.51 -2.67
N GLY A 73 -8.85 -9.32 -2.08
CA GLY A 73 -9.58 -8.13 -2.50
C GLY A 73 -10.08 -7.26 -1.33
N ASN A 74 -10.91 -6.29 -1.66
CA ASN A 74 -11.52 -5.40 -0.68
C ASN A 74 -12.67 -6.10 0.04
N HIS A 75 -12.72 -5.90 1.35
CA HIS A 75 -13.75 -6.37 2.27
C HIS A 75 -14.20 -5.21 3.15
N GLU A 76 -15.32 -5.38 3.83
CA GLU A 76 -15.90 -4.35 4.68
C GLU A 76 -16.14 -4.92 6.10
N LEU A 77 -15.58 -4.23 7.09
CA LEU A 77 -15.94 -4.39 8.50
C LEU A 77 -17.01 -3.35 8.83
N LYS A 78 -18.17 -3.81 9.27
CA LYS A 78 -19.25 -2.94 9.77
C LYS A 78 -19.58 -3.29 11.21
N VAL A 79 -19.81 -2.28 12.01
CA VAL A 79 -20.28 -2.42 13.39
C VAL A 79 -21.56 -1.63 13.60
N VAL A 80 -22.45 -2.17 14.43
CA VAL A 80 -23.75 -1.58 14.75
C VAL A 80 -23.94 -1.56 16.25
N GLN A 81 -24.37 -0.40 16.78
CA GLN A 81 -24.70 -0.23 18.19
C GLN A 81 -25.91 0.70 18.32
N ASP A 82 -27.00 0.24 18.95
CA ASP A 82 -28.24 1.03 19.16
C ASP A 82 -28.83 1.69 17.90
N GLY A 83 -28.65 1.06 16.74
CA GLY A 83 -29.12 1.57 15.46
C GLY A 83 -28.16 2.56 14.77
N GLU A 84 -27.10 2.97 15.41
CA GLU A 84 -25.97 3.65 14.80
C GLU A 84 -25.06 2.62 14.15
N GLU A 85 -24.57 2.91 12.94
CA GLU A 85 -23.64 2.04 12.23
C GLU A 85 -22.43 2.81 11.71
N THR A 86 -21.30 2.14 11.70
CA THR A 86 -20.11 2.62 11.01
C THR A 86 -19.42 1.47 10.30
N GLN A 87 -18.69 1.78 9.25
CA GLN A 87 -18.01 0.77 8.43
C GLN A 87 -16.62 1.21 8.05
N LYS A 88 -15.74 0.22 7.84
CA LYS A 88 -14.37 0.42 7.40
C LYS A 88 -13.97 -0.65 6.41
N SER A 89 -13.48 -0.21 5.25
CA SER A 89 -12.92 -1.12 4.25
C SER A 89 -11.54 -1.60 4.66
N PHE A 90 -11.23 -2.86 4.34
CA PHE A 90 -9.90 -3.44 4.48
C PHE A 90 -9.59 -4.34 3.28
N TYR A 91 -8.31 -4.52 2.99
CA TYR A 91 -7.86 -5.30 1.85
C TYR A 91 -7.18 -6.58 2.31
N VAL A 92 -7.55 -7.70 1.70
CA VAL A 92 -6.96 -9.02 1.95
C VAL A 92 -6.07 -9.39 0.78
N ASP A 93 -4.76 -9.53 1.03
CA ASP A 93 -3.79 -9.98 0.05
C ASP A 93 -3.29 -11.40 0.34
N SER A 94 -2.99 -11.69 1.59
CA SER A 94 -2.43 -12.95 2.06
C SER A 94 -3.00 -13.33 3.43
N LYS A 95 -2.44 -14.36 4.06
CA LYS A 95 -2.74 -14.65 5.46
C LYS A 95 -2.20 -13.50 6.33
N GLU A 96 -3.09 -12.82 7.04
CA GLU A 96 -2.76 -11.67 7.87
C GLU A 96 -3.62 -11.61 9.13
N THR A 97 -3.16 -10.83 10.11
CA THR A 97 -3.91 -10.48 11.31
C THR A 97 -4.23 -8.99 11.24
N LEU A 98 -5.50 -8.65 11.38
CA LEU A 98 -6.00 -7.28 11.39
C LEU A 98 -6.50 -6.95 12.79
N HIS A 99 -6.09 -5.81 13.33
CA HIS A 99 -6.50 -5.33 14.64
C HIS A 99 -7.32 -4.05 14.48
N TYR A 100 -8.49 -4.02 15.10
CA TYR A 100 -9.33 -2.84 15.14
C TYR A 100 -9.83 -2.56 16.56
N GLN A 101 -9.89 -1.28 16.88
CA GLN A 101 -10.51 -0.78 18.09
C GLN A 101 -11.85 -0.12 17.73
N ILE A 102 -12.91 -0.52 18.42
CA ILE A 102 -14.24 0.04 18.28
C ILE A 102 -14.45 0.99 19.45
N THR A 103 -14.69 2.25 19.16
CA THR A 103 -14.92 3.29 20.16
C THR A 103 -16.27 3.95 19.94
N ASN A 104 -16.87 4.47 20.98
CA ASN A 104 -18.03 5.33 20.91
C ASN A 104 -17.72 6.64 21.65
N ILE A 105 -17.42 7.69 20.89
CA ILE A 105 -17.06 9.00 21.44
C ILE A 105 -18.20 9.96 21.09
N GLU A 106 -18.78 10.58 22.12
CA GLU A 106 -19.89 11.54 21.96
C GLU A 106 -21.09 11.00 21.16
N ASN A 107 -21.42 9.72 21.35
CA ASN A 107 -22.44 8.97 20.60
C ASN A 107 -22.11 8.77 19.12
N GLN A 108 -20.85 8.86 18.74
CA GLN A 108 -20.39 8.49 17.41
C GLN A 108 -19.58 7.20 17.49
N LEU A 109 -20.11 6.16 16.85
CA LEU A 109 -19.46 4.87 16.73
C LEU A 109 -18.31 4.98 15.71
N GLN A 110 -17.11 4.56 16.07
CA GLN A 110 -15.92 4.64 15.24
C GLN A 110 -15.18 3.29 15.22
N ILE A 111 -14.55 2.98 14.09
CA ILE A 111 -13.63 1.85 13.94
C ILE A 111 -12.25 2.41 13.70
N GLU A 112 -11.38 2.26 14.67
CA GLU A 112 -9.97 2.62 14.57
C GLU A 112 -9.13 1.37 14.34
N THR A 113 -7.99 1.50 13.75
CA THR A 113 -7.03 0.41 13.56
C THR A 113 -5.67 0.86 14.02
N ASP A 114 -4.99 0.02 14.78
CA ASP A 114 -3.57 0.23 15.11
C ASP A 114 -2.68 0.04 13.87
N GLN A 115 -3.21 -0.64 12.87
CA GLN A 115 -2.58 -0.74 11.56
C GLN A 115 -3.28 0.24 10.61
N VAL A 116 -2.61 1.29 10.24
CA VAL A 116 -3.00 2.05 9.05
C VAL A 116 -2.78 1.11 7.87
N SER A 117 -3.81 0.34 7.51
CA SER A 117 -3.85 -0.31 6.21
C SER A 117 -3.91 0.83 5.18
N PHE A 118 -2.76 1.16 4.61
CA PHE A 118 -2.77 1.92 3.38
C PHE A 118 -3.39 1.00 2.34
N ASP A 119 -4.65 1.22 2.00
CA ASP A 119 -5.22 0.69 0.79
C ASP A 119 -4.49 1.39 -0.36
N GLU A 120 -3.52 0.69 -0.95
CA GLU A 120 -2.77 1.19 -2.11
C GLU A 120 -3.72 1.51 -3.28
N ASN A 121 -4.94 0.98 -3.27
CA ASN A 121 -5.98 1.23 -4.27
C ASN A 121 -6.84 2.45 -3.90
N ASN A 122 -6.81 2.93 -2.68
CA ASN A 122 -7.53 4.12 -2.25
C ASN A 122 -6.61 5.34 -2.14
N VAL A 123 -6.07 5.78 -3.27
CA VAL A 123 -5.26 6.99 -3.38
C VAL A 123 -5.98 8.20 -2.74
N GLN A 124 -7.31 8.24 -2.79
CA GLN A 124 -8.09 9.34 -2.23
C GLN A 124 -8.03 9.36 -0.70
N ASP A 125 -8.06 8.22 -0.03
CA ASP A 125 -7.92 8.15 1.43
C ASP A 125 -6.53 8.59 1.89
N ILE A 126 -5.50 8.20 1.14
CA ILE A 126 -4.14 8.68 1.40
C ILE A 126 -4.09 10.21 1.24
N LEU A 127 -4.62 10.73 0.14
CA LEU A 127 -4.63 12.16 -0.12
C LEU A 127 -5.44 12.94 0.93
N ASN A 128 -6.54 12.41 1.41
CA ASN A 128 -7.37 13.04 2.45
C ASN A 128 -6.68 13.11 3.82
N LYS A 129 -5.70 12.24 4.09
CA LYS A 129 -4.90 12.24 5.32
C LYS A 129 -3.69 13.15 5.25
N ILE A 130 -3.31 13.61 4.06
CA ILE A 130 -2.22 14.57 3.87
C ILE A 130 -2.78 15.96 4.16
N GLU A 131 -2.29 16.57 5.22
CA GLU A 131 -2.62 17.95 5.55
C GLU A 131 -2.14 18.91 4.46
N GLU A 132 -2.83 20.04 4.31
CA GLU A 132 -2.37 21.10 3.42
C GLU A 132 -0.99 21.61 3.86
N TYR A 133 -0.16 21.97 2.88
CA TYR A 133 1.18 22.46 3.14
C TYR A 133 1.16 23.69 4.07
N SER A 134 1.70 23.54 5.27
CA SER A 134 1.75 24.56 6.33
C SER A 134 3.13 25.23 6.46
N GLY A 135 4.02 25.03 5.49
CA GLY A 135 5.39 25.54 5.53
C GLY A 135 6.41 24.54 6.09
N GLN A 136 5.94 23.34 6.51
CA GLN A 136 6.82 22.28 6.99
C GLN A 136 7.20 21.34 5.85
N PRO A 137 8.45 20.86 5.78
CA PRO A 137 8.92 19.99 4.70
C PRO A 137 8.38 18.56 4.78
N TYR A 138 7.84 18.14 5.90
CA TYR A 138 7.24 16.84 6.19
C TYR A 138 6.19 16.98 7.29
N ILE A 139 5.34 16.00 7.39
CA ILE A 139 4.36 15.84 8.46
C ILE A 139 4.53 14.48 9.11
N GLU A 140 4.17 14.37 10.38
CA GLU A 140 4.03 13.10 11.05
C GLU A 140 2.72 12.43 10.63
N ILE A 141 2.79 11.15 10.29
CA ILE A 141 1.63 10.31 10.01
C ILE A 141 1.69 9.08 10.90
N ASN A 142 0.52 8.55 11.26
CA ASN A 142 0.41 7.31 12.03
C ASN A 142 1.23 7.32 13.34
N HIS A 143 1.30 8.46 14.03
CA HIS A 143 2.11 8.64 15.25
C HIS A 143 3.55 8.14 15.10
N ASN A 144 4.12 8.33 13.92
CA ASN A 144 5.47 7.88 13.57
C ASN A 144 5.66 6.34 13.68
N THR A 145 4.57 5.60 13.61
CA THR A 145 4.60 4.13 13.70
C THR A 145 4.71 3.54 12.30
N PRO A 146 5.76 2.77 12.00
CA PRO A 146 5.91 2.11 10.71
C PRO A 146 4.79 1.09 10.45
N THR A 147 4.38 0.94 9.21
CA THR A 147 3.32 0.01 8.76
C THR A 147 3.87 -1.35 8.29
N PHE A 148 5.04 -1.75 8.77
CA PHE A 148 5.59 -3.06 8.45
C PHE A 148 4.75 -4.17 9.08
N LYS A 149 4.53 -5.25 8.33
CA LYS A 149 3.94 -6.48 8.86
C LYS A 149 4.94 -7.18 9.79
N GLU A 150 4.46 -7.94 10.76
CA GLU A 150 5.31 -8.61 11.74
C GLU A 150 6.39 -9.51 11.08
N ASN A 151 6.04 -10.18 9.98
CA ASN A 151 6.97 -11.02 9.22
C ASN A 151 7.98 -10.23 8.35
N GLU A 152 7.83 -8.92 8.22
CA GLU A 152 8.77 -8.03 7.53
C GLU A 152 9.86 -7.50 8.49
N TYR A 153 9.65 -7.61 9.79
CA TYR A 153 10.68 -7.24 10.77
C TYR A 153 11.83 -8.24 10.75
N THR A 154 13.03 -7.74 10.48
CA THR A 154 14.25 -8.54 10.41
C THR A 154 15.45 -7.71 10.80
N THR A 155 16.48 -8.37 11.34
CA THR A 155 17.81 -7.78 11.52
C THR A 155 18.78 -8.18 10.40
N LYS A 156 18.33 -8.98 9.43
CA LYS A 156 19.11 -9.37 8.27
C LYS A 156 19.00 -8.29 7.21
N THR A 157 20.13 -7.73 6.80
CA THR A 157 20.17 -6.70 5.75
C THR A 157 19.65 -7.20 4.41
N TYR A 158 18.84 -6.38 3.75
CA TYR A 158 18.36 -6.59 2.40
C TYR A 158 17.97 -5.25 1.75
N ILE A 159 17.95 -5.22 0.43
CA ILE A 159 17.35 -4.16 -0.37
C ILE A 159 16.49 -4.85 -1.42
N GLN A 160 15.21 -4.53 -1.43
CA GLN A 160 14.24 -5.03 -2.39
C GLN A 160 13.68 -3.86 -3.18
N LEU A 161 13.90 -3.89 -4.49
CA LEU A 161 13.36 -2.93 -5.43
C LEU A 161 12.33 -3.63 -6.30
N ASN A 162 11.18 -3.00 -6.50
CA ASN A 162 10.19 -3.48 -7.43
C ASN A 162 10.46 -2.95 -8.84
N ASP A 163 9.96 -3.65 -9.86
CA ASP A 163 10.08 -3.21 -11.24
C ASP A 163 9.28 -1.92 -11.47
N LEU A 164 9.72 -1.12 -12.43
CA LEU A 164 8.99 0.07 -12.85
C LEU A 164 7.61 -0.33 -13.41
N ASP A 165 6.61 0.53 -13.21
CA ASP A 165 5.31 0.32 -13.82
C ASP A 165 5.31 0.62 -15.34
N GLU A 166 4.16 0.48 -15.99
CA GLU A 166 3.98 0.72 -17.43
C GLU A 166 4.31 2.15 -17.88
N TYR A 167 4.35 3.12 -16.94
CA TYR A 167 4.73 4.52 -17.18
C TYR A 167 6.18 4.82 -16.80
N GLY A 168 6.96 3.81 -16.44
CA GLY A 168 8.33 3.96 -15.98
C GLY A 168 8.45 4.64 -14.61
N ARG A 169 7.43 4.53 -13.76
CA ARG A 169 7.46 5.07 -12.40
C ARG A 169 7.99 4.03 -11.42
N THR A 170 8.81 4.48 -10.49
CA THR A 170 9.27 3.64 -9.37
C THR A 170 8.08 3.17 -8.54
N GLN A 171 8.19 1.97 -7.98
CA GLN A 171 7.20 1.33 -7.14
C GLN A 171 7.68 1.30 -5.69
N LYS A 172 6.96 0.59 -4.81
CA LYS A 172 7.33 0.42 -3.41
C LYS A 172 8.68 -0.30 -3.27
N ASP A 173 9.63 0.34 -2.63
CA ASP A 173 10.91 -0.26 -2.26
C ASP A 173 10.96 -0.49 -0.76
N GLN A 174 11.64 -1.57 -0.34
CA GLN A 174 11.84 -1.92 1.05
C GLN A 174 13.30 -2.27 1.31
N ALA A 175 13.79 -1.94 2.50
CA ALA A 175 15.14 -2.31 2.91
C ALA A 175 15.26 -2.47 4.43
N CYS A 176 16.11 -3.42 4.82
CA CYS A 176 16.73 -3.44 6.13
C CYS A 176 18.20 -3.05 5.92
N LEU A 177 18.54 -1.84 6.30
CA LEU A 177 19.85 -1.24 6.04
C LEU A 177 20.80 -1.51 7.20
N GLY A 178 22.06 -1.72 6.90
CA GLY A 178 23.09 -2.00 7.89
C GLY A 178 24.49 -1.62 7.38
N PRO A 179 25.53 -1.90 8.15
CA PRO A 179 26.91 -1.59 7.74
C PRO A 179 27.27 -2.14 6.36
N GLU A 180 26.72 -3.29 5.99
CA GLU A 180 27.00 -3.98 4.72
C GLU A 180 26.35 -3.31 3.52
N THR A 181 25.30 -2.51 3.72
CA THR A 181 24.60 -1.80 2.64
C THR A 181 25.22 -0.43 2.34
N LEU A 182 26.04 0.08 3.26
CA LEU A 182 26.68 1.38 3.06
C LEU A 182 27.63 1.35 1.85
N PRO A 183 27.72 2.44 1.08
CA PRO A 183 28.53 2.49 -0.12
C PRO A 183 30.02 2.30 0.18
N THR A 184 30.65 1.39 -0.54
CA THR A 184 32.10 1.20 -0.55
C THR A 184 32.80 1.99 -1.66
N ASN A 185 32.05 2.44 -2.66
CA ASN A 185 32.53 3.19 -3.81
C ASN A 185 32.10 4.66 -3.73
N LYS A 186 32.80 5.51 -4.43
CA LYS A 186 32.40 6.91 -4.60
C LYS A 186 31.16 7.01 -5.47
N ARG A 187 30.32 8.00 -5.13
CA ARG A 187 29.14 8.33 -5.94
C ARG A 187 29.59 8.81 -7.33
N GLU A 188 28.97 8.26 -8.35
CA GLU A 188 29.19 8.61 -9.74
C GLU A 188 28.03 9.47 -10.29
N SER A 189 28.21 9.97 -11.52
CA SER A 189 27.15 10.71 -12.20
C SER A 189 25.95 9.81 -12.50
N ILE A 190 24.75 10.33 -12.26
CA ILE A 190 23.48 9.67 -12.57
C ILE A 190 22.71 10.40 -13.67
N GLY A 191 23.40 11.29 -14.43
CA GLY A 191 22.80 12.13 -15.46
C GLY A 191 22.15 11.36 -16.62
N MET A 192 22.57 10.11 -16.85
CA MET A 192 22.01 9.24 -17.89
C MET A 192 20.62 8.72 -17.54
N VAL A 193 20.27 8.57 -16.27
CA VAL A 193 18.94 8.11 -15.85
C VAL A 193 17.95 9.25 -15.99
N LYS A 194 16.82 8.96 -16.60
CA LYS A 194 15.71 9.90 -16.80
C LYS A 194 14.43 9.28 -16.23
N PRO A 195 14.19 9.44 -14.91
CA PRO A 195 12.99 8.89 -14.30
C PRO A 195 11.71 9.44 -14.96
N SER A 196 10.58 8.77 -14.76
CA SER A 196 9.29 9.24 -15.27
C SER A 196 9.05 10.71 -14.90
N GLY A 197 8.55 11.49 -15.84
CA GLY A 197 8.32 12.93 -15.67
C GLY A 197 9.60 13.80 -15.66
N TRP A 198 10.78 13.22 -15.93
CA TRP A 198 12.02 13.99 -15.92
C TRP A 198 12.03 15.12 -16.93
N LYS A 199 12.31 16.33 -16.46
CA LYS A 199 12.61 17.49 -17.29
C LYS A 199 13.62 18.39 -16.62
N ILE A 200 14.34 19.19 -17.43
CA ILE A 200 15.21 20.22 -16.92
C ILE A 200 14.38 21.50 -16.81
N GLN A 201 14.18 21.98 -15.60
CA GLN A 201 13.51 23.24 -15.32
C GLN A 201 14.43 24.11 -14.48
N ARG A 202 14.68 25.32 -14.92
CA ARG A 202 15.66 26.22 -14.33
C ARG A 202 15.01 27.52 -13.86
N TYR A 203 15.39 27.98 -12.68
CA TYR A 203 14.96 29.24 -12.06
C TYR A 203 16.18 29.88 -11.39
N ASP A 204 16.83 30.82 -12.09
CA ASP A 204 18.12 31.37 -11.66
C ASP A 204 18.01 32.24 -10.40
N ASP A 205 16.87 32.90 -10.22
CA ASP A 205 16.67 33.86 -9.13
C ASP A 205 15.93 33.27 -7.91
N LEU A 206 15.30 32.10 -8.08
CA LEU A 206 14.46 31.51 -7.02
C LEU A 206 15.11 30.29 -6.34
N ILE A 207 16.01 29.61 -7.02
CA ILE A 207 16.58 28.34 -6.55
C ILE A 207 18.10 28.46 -6.54
N SER A 208 18.71 28.28 -5.36
CA SER A 208 20.18 28.45 -5.14
C SER A 208 21.02 27.63 -6.11
N THR A 209 20.57 26.43 -6.49
CA THR A 209 21.23 25.56 -7.47
C THR A 209 20.70 25.72 -8.88
N LYS A 210 19.75 26.64 -9.07
CA LYS A 210 19.13 26.97 -10.35
C LYS A 210 18.20 25.90 -10.95
N TYR A 211 18.23 24.65 -10.48
CA TYR A 211 17.42 23.54 -10.99
C TYR A 211 16.33 23.16 -10.01
N LEU A 212 15.07 23.12 -10.52
CA LEU A 212 13.91 22.75 -9.74
C LEU A 212 13.91 21.26 -9.40
N TYR A 213 14.21 20.42 -10.38
CA TYR A 213 14.10 18.97 -10.23
C TYR A 213 15.45 18.30 -9.98
N ASN A 214 15.42 17.31 -9.12
CA ASN A 214 16.48 16.38 -8.83
C ASN A 214 16.07 14.95 -9.22
N ARG A 215 17.07 14.10 -9.45
CA ARG A 215 16.89 12.65 -9.38
C ARG A 215 17.02 12.25 -7.93
N CYS A 216 15.88 11.91 -7.31
CA CYS A 216 15.81 11.52 -5.92
C CYS A 216 15.93 10.00 -5.83
N HIS A 217 16.83 9.51 -5.00
CA HIS A 217 16.85 8.08 -4.64
C HIS A 217 15.74 7.82 -3.62
N GLN A 218 14.93 6.77 -3.80
CA GLN A 218 13.98 6.34 -2.78
C GLN A 218 14.73 5.81 -1.55
N ILE A 219 15.74 4.99 -1.78
CA ILE A 219 16.71 4.57 -0.75
C ILE A 219 18.01 5.28 -1.07
N GLY A 220 18.41 6.22 -0.21
CA GLY A 220 19.55 7.11 -0.43
C GLY A 220 20.84 6.38 -0.81
N PHE A 221 21.64 6.93 -1.74
CA PHE A 221 22.94 6.37 -2.11
C PHE A 221 23.84 6.15 -0.90
N ALA A 222 23.82 7.07 0.05
CA ALA A 222 24.64 6.98 1.27
C ALA A 222 24.27 5.82 2.20
N LEU A 223 23.14 5.15 1.95
CA LEU A 223 22.58 4.03 2.71
C LEU A 223 22.68 2.70 1.97
N SER A 224 22.60 2.74 0.64
CA SER A 224 22.41 1.55 -0.19
C SER A 224 23.55 1.28 -1.18
N GLY A 225 24.38 2.28 -1.46
CA GLY A 225 25.35 2.19 -2.54
C GLY A 225 24.76 2.17 -3.97
N LEU A 226 23.42 2.19 -4.10
CA LEU A 226 22.73 2.17 -5.39
C LEU A 226 22.92 3.52 -6.09
N ASN A 227 23.75 3.56 -7.14
CA ASN A 227 24.07 4.83 -7.80
C ASN A 227 23.07 5.20 -8.90
N ALA A 228 23.04 4.46 -10.00
CA ALA A 228 22.24 4.75 -11.19
C ALA A 228 21.13 3.68 -11.41
N GLU A 229 20.63 3.11 -10.34
CA GLU A 229 19.54 2.13 -10.40
C GLU A 229 18.22 2.84 -10.73
N GLU A 230 17.66 2.56 -11.90
CA GLU A 230 16.48 3.23 -12.40
C GLU A 230 15.25 3.00 -11.51
N ARG A 231 15.11 1.81 -10.93
CA ARG A 231 14.00 1.45 -10.03
C ARG A 231 14.03 2.20 -8.70
N ASN A 232 15.17 2.76 -8.34
CA ASN A 232 15.37 3.53 -7.12
C ASN A 232 15.41 5.05 -7.37
N LEU A 233 15.19 5.53 -8.61
CA LEU A 233 15.32 6.93 -8.97
C LEU A 233 14.00 7.51 -9.44
N MET A 234 13.54 8.57 -8.78
CA MET A 234 12.34 9.31 -9.17
C MET A 234 12.63 10.80 -9.42
N THR A 235 11.74 11.43 -10.19
CA THR A 235 11.77 12.88 -10.37
C THR A 235 11.13 13.55 -9.15
N GLY A 236 11.89 14.30 -8.40
CA GLY A 236 11.40 15.12 -7.29
C GLY A 236 11.90 16.54 -7.37
N THR A 237 11.29 17.45 -6.59
CA THR A 237 11.85 18.79 -6.47
C THR A 237 13.14 18.75 -5.64
N ARG A 238 14.00 19.75 -5.84
CA ARG A 238 15.17 19.89 -4.98
C ARG A 238 14.80 20.07 -3.50
N TYR A 239 13.73 20.81 -3.22
CA TYR A 239 13.22 21.01 -1.87
C TYR A 239 12.83 19.67 -1.23
N PHE A 240 12.04 18.87 -1.93
CA PHE A 240 11.69 17.53 -1.49
C PHE A 240 12.92 16.66 -1.21
N ASN A 241 13.88 16.63 -2.16
CA ASN A 241 15.08 15.80 -2.02
C ASN A 241 16.00 16.23 -0.86
N VAL A 242 16.19 17.54 -0.67
CA VAL A 242 17.23 18.05 0.26
C VAL A 242 16.65 18.46 1.61
N THR A 243 15.44 18.99 1.62
CA THR A 243 14.81 19.46 2.86
C THR A 243 13.83 18.42 3.42
N GLY A 244 13.15 17.67 2.54
CA GLY A 244 12.22 16.63 2.96
C GLY A 244 12.91 15.30 3.27
N MET A 245 13.68 14.74 2.33
CA MET A 245 14.23 13.38 2.44
C MET A 245 15.58 13.31 3.17
N LEU A 246 16.53 14.15 2.79
CA LEU A 246 17.93 14.07 3.26
C LEU A 246 18.10 14.04 4.78
N PRO A 247 17.34 14.80 5.61
CA PRO A 247 17.49 14.72 7.06
C PRO A 247 17.25 13.31 7.62
N PHE A 248 16.26 12.60 7.11
CA PHE A 248 15.95 11.22 7.52
C PHE A 248 17.01 10.24 7.01
N GLU A 249 17.50 10.41 5.79
CA GLU A 249 18.61 9.60 5.27
C GLU A 249 19.86 9.75 6.13
N GLU A 250 20.16 10.97 6.59
CA GLU A 250 21.30 11.25 7.45
C GLU A 250 21.12 10.64 8.84
N GLU A 251 19.94 10.72 9.42
CA GLU A 251 19.63 10.10 10.72
C GLU A 251 19.83 8.58 10.67
N VAL A 252 19.28 7.91 9.66
CA VAL A 252 19.46 6.46 9.45
C VAL A 252 20.92 6.10 9.26
N ARG A 253 21.64 6.86 8.43
CA ARG A 253 23.07 6.65 8.20
C ARG A 253 23.87 6.78 9.50
N ASP A 254 23.61 7.81 10.27
CA ASP A 254 24.33 8.09 11.50
C ASP A 254 24.00 7.05 12.58
N TYR A 255 22.75 6.57 12.66
CA TYR A 255 22.40 5.43 13.49
C TYR A 255 23.24 4.20 13.14
N ILE A 256 23.28 3.79 11.87
CA ILE A 256 24.05 2.63 11.42
C ILE A 256 25.54 2.78 11.76
N LYS A 257 26.12 3.94 11.48
CA LYS A 257 27.55 4.20 11.74
C LYS A 257 27.91 4.22 13.22
N ASN A 258 27.03 4.78 14.06
CA ASN A 258 27.29 4.95 15.48
C ASN A 258 27.03 3.66 16.28
N THR A 259 26.07 2.86 15.85
CA THR A 259 25.68 1.64 16.56
C THR A 259 26.26 0.37 15.96
N ASN A 260 26.65 0.41 14.71
CA ASN A 260 27.02 -0.77 13.89
C ASN A 260 25.87 -1.79 13.83
N GLN A 261 24.60 -1.32 13.90
CA GLN A 261 23.39 -2.13 13.87
C GLN A 261 22.57 -1.86 12.60
N THR A 262 21.62 -2.73 12.33
CA THR A 262 20.65 -2.56 11.24
C THR A 262 19.57 -1.57 11.62
N TYR A 263 19.02 -0.88 10.61
CA TYR A 263 17.88 0.01 10.73
C TYR A 263 16.74 -0.47 9.81
N GLY A 264 15.51 -0.46 10.30
CA GLY A 264 14.33 -0.96 9.58
C GLY A 264 13.90 -2.35 10.00
N GLY A 265 14.68 -3.03 10.81
CA GLY A 265 14.41 -4.34 11.33
C GLY A 265 14.15 -4.32 12.84
N LYS A 266 13.01 -3.81 13.28
CA LYS A 266 12.53 -4.09 14.62
C LYS A 266 11.03 -4.07 14.63
#